data_8b623e8698340e5907047fd51e46aebb
#
_entry.id   8b623e8698340e5907047fd51e46aebb
#
_cell.length_a   1.000
_cell.length_b   1.000
_cell.length_c   1.000
_cell.angle_alpha   90.00
_cell.angle_beta   90.00
_cell.angle_gamma   90.00
#
_symmetry.space_group_name_H-M   'P 1'
#
loop_
_entity.id
_entity.type
_entity.pdbx_description
1 polymer ?
#
loop_
_entity_poly.entity_id
_entity_poly.type
_entity_poly.pdbx_seq_one_letter_code
_entity_poly.pdbx_strand_id
1 'polypeptide(L)'
;YLNDHYSTAIFVNPEAAKRFSEETFFGYDFDSTMLRIGSMNMMLHGVENPSIENRDSLSETHSHIEAKYSLILANPPFAGSLDYESCAKNIQAIVKTKKTELLFLALFLRLLKTGGRAAIIVPDGVLFGSSKAHKDLRQKIVEEQQLEAIISMPSGVFKPYAGVSTAI
;
A
#
# COMPACT_ATOMS: atom_id res chain seq x y z
N TYR A 1 18.11 0.07 -3.99
CA TYR A 1 18.04 0.19 -5.46
C TYR A 1 18.27 1.62 -5.93
N LEU A 2 17.47 2.62 -5.50
CA LEU A 2 17.62 4.00 -5.95
C LEU A 2 18.99 4.57 -5.60
N ASN A 3 19.46 4.37 -4.38
CA ASN A 3 20.80 4.77 -3.96
C ASN A 3 21.91 4.09 -4.78
N ASP A 4 21.76 2.81 -5.04
CA ASP A 4 22.82 2.03 -5.72
C ASP A 4 22.94 2.37 -7.21
N HIS A 5 21.81 2.71 -7.86
CA HIS A 5 21.75 2.91 -9.30
C HIS A 5 21.68 4.36 -9.74
N TYR A 6 21.20 5.26 -8.84
CA TYR A 6 20.93 6.66 -9.19
C TYR A 6 21.56 7.66 -8.23
N SER A 7 22.53 7.25 -7.38
CA SER A 7 23.19 8.10 -6.39
C SER A 7 23.70 9.40 -6.97
N THR A 8 24.39 9.37 -8.10
CA THR A 8 24.91 10.57 -8.78
C THR A 8 23.79 11.53 -9.15
N ALA A 9 22.69 11.03 -9.73
CA ALA A 9 21.55 11.85 -10.13
C ALA A 9 20.81 12.46 -8.92
N ILE A 10 20.79 11.72 -7.80
CA ILE A 10 20.11 12.15 -6.56
C ILE A 10 20.97 13.19 -5.83
N PHE A 11 22.28 12.96 -5.65
CA PHE A 11 23.12 13.74 -4.73
C PHE A 11 23.99 14.80 -5.38
N VAL A 12 24.05 14.89 -6.71
CA VAL A 12 24.75 15.96 -7.42
C VAL A 12 24.08 17.34 -7.24
N ASN A 13 22.76 17.35 -7.05
CA ASN A 13 21.97 18.56 -6.89
C ASN A 13 21.34 18.61 -5.49
N PRO A 14 21.57 19.66 -4.69
CA PRO A 14 20.99 19.79 -3.35
C PRO A 14 19.46 19.70 -3.30
N GLU A 15 18.76 20.23 -4.30
CA GLU A 15 17.30 20.13 -4.37
C GLU A 15 16.82 18.69 -4.61
N ALA A 16 17.52 17.94 -5.46
CA ALA A 16 17.22 16.54 -5.71
C ALA A 16 17.51 15.68 -4.46
N ALA A 17 18.60 15.94 -3.75
CA ALA A 17 18.95 15.28 -2.49
C ALA A 17 17.90 15.58 -1.41
N LYS A 18 17.46 16.83 -1.28
CA LYS A 18 16.39 17.21 -0.34
C LYS A 18 15.08 16.50 -0.69
N ARG A 19 14.68 16.50 -1.95
CA ARG A 19 13.48 15.81 -2.41
C ARG A 19 13.53 14.29 -2.14
N PHE A 20 14.67 13.67 -2.38
CA PHE A 20 14.89 12.25 -2.07
C PHE A 20 14.70 11.99 -0.57
N SER A 21 15.26 12.82 0.28
CA SER A 21 15.25 12.64 1.74
C SER A 21 13.91 12.97 2.40
N GLU A 22 13.15 13.94 1.88
CA GLU A 22 11.98 14.50 2.59
C GLU A 22 10.65 14.29 1.85
N GLU A 23 10.67 14.19 0.52
CA GLU A 23 9.46 14.30 -0.30
C GLU A 23 9.18 13.07 -1.20
N THR A 24 10.04 12.04 -1.13
CA THR A 24 9.92 10.88 -2.01
C THR A 24 9.24 9.70 -1.33
N PHE A 25 9.51 9.48 -0.04
CA PHE A 25 9.07 8.29 0.67
C PHE A 25 8.05 8.64 1.75
N PHE A 26 6.89 8.01 1.65
CA PHE A 26 5.76 8.18 2.56
C PHE A 26 5.38 6.83 3.14
N GLY A 27 5.16 6.75 4.44
CA GLY A 27 4.68 5.56 5.12
C GLY A 27 3.67 5.91 6.20
N TYR A 28 2.69 5.04 6.37
CA TYR A 28 1.63 5.24 7.36
C TYR A 28 1.43 3.97 8.16
N ASP A 29 1.43 4.10 9.47
CA ASP A 29 1.06 3.05 10.40
C ASP A 29 0.42 3.68 11.64
N PHE A 30 -0.38 2.95 12.37
CA PHE A 30 -0.91 3.41 13.66
C PHE A 30 -0.11 2.86 14.87
N ASP A 31 0.72 1.84 14.66
CA ASP A 31 1.58 1.27 15.70
C ASP A 31 2.86 2.08 15.85
N SER A 32 3.07 2.64 17.04
CA SER A 32 4.24 3.47 17.35
C SER A 32 5.58 2.73 17.22
N THR A 33 5.59 1.41 17.42
CA THR A 33 6.79 0.59 17.24
C THR A 33 7.10 0.44 15.76
N MET A 34 6.09 0.17 14.94
CA MET A 34 6.25 0.09 13.48
C MET A 34 6.70 1.41 12.87
N LEU A 35 6.17 2.53 13.36
CA LEU A 35 6.62 3.87 12.93
C LEU A 35 8.11 4.08 13.21
N ARG A 36 8.58 3.71 14.41
CA ARG A 36 10.00 3.82 14.76
C ARG A 36 10.87 2.89 13.91
N ILE A 37 10.48 1.63 13.77
CA ILE A 37 11.20 0.67 12.93
C ILE A 37 11.25 1.15 11.47
N GLY A 38 10.13 1.61 10.93
CA GLY A 38 10.05 2.17 9.59
C GLY A 38 10.98 3.36 9.37
N SER A 39 10.93 4.33 10.27
CA SER A 39 11.81 5.51 10.21
C SER A 39 13.29 5.13 10.30
N MET A 40 13.66 4.29 11.27
CA MET A 40 15.04 3.82 11.43
C MET A 40 15.52 3.04 10.19
N ASN A 41 14.66 2.18 9.63
CA ASN A 41 14.99 1.42 8.43
C ASN A 41 15.25 2.35 7.23
N MET A 42 14.41 3.36 7.03
CA MET A 42 14.60 4.35 5.98
C MET A 42 15.91 5.14 6.16
N MET A 43 16.22 5.57 7.39
CA MET A 43 17.48 6.25 7.71
C MET A 43 18.70 5.38 7.42
N LEU A 44 18.66 4.09 7.77
CA LEU A 44 19.73 3.12 7.46
C LEU A 44 19.93 2.93 5.94
N HIS A 45 18.92 3.24 5.14
CA HIS A 45 18.99 3.21 3.67
C HIS A 45 19.24 4.59 3.04
N GLY A 46 19.68 5.57 3.85
CA GLY A 46 20.10 6.89 3.37
C GLY A 46 18.97 7.89 3.12
N VAL A 47 17.79 7.64 3.67
CA VAL A 47 16.68 8.61 3.68
C VAL A 47 16.64 9.27 5.06
N GLU A 48 17.18 10.49 5.17
CA GLU A 48 17.42 11.13 6.48
C GLU A 48 16.14 11.58 7.18
N ASN A 49 15.17 12.09 6.44
CA ASN A 49 13.92 12.63 6.97
C ASN A 49 12.68 11.99 6.29
N PRO A 50 12.46 10.67 6.44
CA PRO A 50 11.34 10.00 5.80
C PRO A 50 10.00 10.48 6.38
N SER A 51 8.99 10.69 5.53
CA SER A 51 7.63 11.03 5.96
C SER A 51 6.89 9.76 6.43
N ILE A 52 7.23 9.30 7.64
CA ILE A 52 6.57 8.14 8.28
C ILE A 52 5.67 8.65 9.39
N GLU A 53 4.36 8.53 9.21
CA GLU A 53 3.37 9.21 10.05
C GLU A 53 2.41 8.24 10.74
N ASN A 54 2.00 8.59 11.97
CA ASN A 54 0.90 7.90 12.65
C ASN A 54 -0.42 8.25 11.96
N ARG A 55 -1.02 7.23 11.32
CA ARG A 55 -2.25 7.46 10.57
C ARG A 55 -3.05 6.16 10.41
N ASP A 56 -4.34 6.23 10.71
CA ASP A 56 -5.29 5.23 10.22
C ASP A 56 -5.62 5.52 8.75
N SER A 57 -5.04 4.71 7.87
CA SER A 57 -5.13 4.90 6.42
C SER A 57 -6.54 4.72 5.86
N LEU A 58 -7.43 4.03 6.58
CA LEU A 58 -8.80 3.77 6.15
C LEU A 58 -9.79 4.81 6.68
N SER A 59 -9.38 5.66 7.61
CA SER A 59 -10.23 6.66 8.26
C SER A 59 -10.73 7.74 7.30
N GLU A 60 -11.94 8.24 7.56
CA GLU A 60 -12.55 9.40 6.87
C GLU A 60 -11.67 10.66 6.96
N THR A 61 -10.91 10.83 8.04
CA THR A 61 -10.01 11.97 8.25
C THR A 61 -9.02 12.19 7.09
N HIS A 62 -8.72 11.11 6.36
CA HIS A 62 -7.77 11.12 5.24
C HIS A 62 -8.44 10.91 3.87
N SER A 63 -9.76 11.06 3.79
CA SER A 63 -10.53 10.87 2.56
C SER A 63 -10.13 11.85 1.45
N HIS A 64 -9.61 13.02 1.81
CA HIS A 64 -9.14 14.04 0.87
C HIS A 64 -7.85 13.68 0.12
N ILE A 65 -7.14 12.60 0.55
CA ILE A 65 -5.91 12.16 -0.10
C ILE A 65 -6.27 11.17 -1.21
N GLU A 66 -6.24 11.65 -2.43
CA GLU A 66 -6.53 10.88 -3.64
C GLU A 66 -5.47 11.14 -4.71
N ALA A 67 -5.21 10.17 -5.58
CA ALA A 67 -4.29 10.27 -6.71
C ALA A 67 -2.96 10.96 -6.36
N LYS A 68 -2.38 10.61 -5.20
CA LYS A 68 -1.19 11.29 -4.65
C LYS A 68 0.12 10.58 -5.02
N TYR A 69 0.12 9.24 -5.11
CA TYR A 69 1.34 8.45 -5.20
C TYR A 69 1.55 7.87 -6.61
N SER A 70 2.78 7.96 -7.09
CA SER A 70 3.19 7.36 -8.37
C SER A 70 3.60 5.89 -8.23
N LEU A 71 4.00 5.46 -7.03
CA LEU A 71 4.34 4.08 -6.70
C LEU A 71 3.78 3.72 -5.33
N ILE A 72 3.11 2.57 -5.25
CA ILE A 72 2.66 1.97 -4.00
C ILE A 72 3.30 0.59 -3.86
N LEU A 73 4.01 0.36 -2.77
CA LEU A 73 4.52 -0.95 -2.38
C LEU A 73 3.88 -1.30 -1.03
N ALA A 74 3.10 -2.36 -0.97
CA ALA A 74 2.34 -2.66 0.23
C ALA A 74 2.27 -4.15 0.56
N ASN A 75 2.37 -4.43 1.86
CA ASN A 75 2.04 -5.71 2.45
C ASN A 75 0.96 -5.47 3.53
N PRO A 76 -0.31 -5.28 3.13
CA PRO A 76 -1.39 -4.98 4.05
C PRO A 76 -1.76 -6.19 4.90
N PRO A 77 -2.53 -6.01 6.00
CA PRO A 77 -3.05 -7.13 6.78
C PRO A 77 -3.83 -8.12 5.93
N PHE A 78 -3.52 -9.43 6.08
CA PHE A 78 -4.11 -10.51 5.27
C PHE A 78 -5.49 -10.96 5.73
N ALA A 79 -5.86 -10.61 6.95
CA ALA A 79 -7.16 -10.94 7.53
C ALA A 79 -7.56 -9.87 8.56
N GLY A 80 -8.84 -9.76 8.76
CA GLY A 80 -9.42 -8.84 9.73
C GLY A 80 -10.80 -8.39 9.27
N SER A 81 -11.52 -7.82 10.22
CA SER A 81 -12.80 -7.18 9.95
C SER A 81 -12.81 -5.84 10.65
N LEU A 82 -13.04 -4.81 9.89
CA LEU A 82 -13.20 -3.45 10.40
C LEU A 82 -14.68 -3.06 10.39
N ASP A 83 -15.01 -2.13 11.27
CA ASP A 83 -16.32 -1.50 11.17
C ASP A 83 -16.39 -0.68 9.89
N TYR A 84 -17.27 -1.10 9.00
CA TYR A 84 -17.47 -0.47 7.70
C TYR A 84 -17.84 1.02 7.82
N GLU A 85 -18.57 1.39 8.87
CA GLU A 85 -19.00 2.77 9.09
C GLU A 85 -17.84 3.71 9.49
N SER A 86 -16.74 3.16 10.02
CA SER A 86 -15.54 3.93 10.35
C SER A 86 -14.63 4.22 9.16
N CYS A 87 -14.84 3.52 8.04
CA CYS A 87 -14.02 3.68 6.84
C CYS A 87 -14.46 4.92 6.03
N ALA A 88 -13.51 5.52 5.34
CA ALA A 88 -13.76 6.66 4.46
C ALA A 88 -14.84 6.35 3.39
N LYS A 89 -15.77 7.28 3.19
CA LYS A 89 -16.90 7.11 2.26
C LYS A 89 -16.48 6.83 0.82
N ASN A 90 -15.37 7.40 0.38
CA ASN A 90 -14.83 7.14 -0.96
C ASN A 90 -14.26 5.71 -1.10
N ILE A 91 -13.72 5.11 -0.04
CA ILE A 91 -13.37 3.68 -0.02
C ILE A 91 -14.63 2.83 -0.07
N GLN A 92 -15.67 3.21 0.71
CA GLN A 92 -16.97 2.54 0.71
C GLN A 92 -17.67 2.58 -0.66
N ALA A 93 -17.45 3.63 -1.44
CA ALA A 93 -17.97 3.74 -2.81
C ALA A 93 -17.29 2.76 -3.78
N ILE A 94 -16.03 2.43 -3.53
CA ILE A 94 -15.27 1.46 -4.36
C ILE A 94 -15.69 0.02 -4.03
N VAL A 95 -15.80 -0.32 -2.74
CA VAL A 95 -16.14 -1.68 -2.29
C VAL A 95 -16.94 -1.67 -1.00
N LYS A 96 -18.03 -2.44 -0.94
CA LYS A 96 -18.86 -2.61 0.25
C LYS A 96 -18.49 -3.90 0.97
N THR A 97 -17.61 -3.80 1.97
CA THR A 97 -17.12 -4.96 2.71
C THR A 97 -16.58 -4.54 4.09
N LYS A 98 -16.51 -5.49 5.01
CA LYS A 98 -15.78 -5.35 6.28
C LYS A 98 -14.40 -6.00 6.24
N LYS A 99 -14.07 -6.68 5.14
CA LYS A 99 -12.80 -7.40 5.01
C LYS A 99 -11.65 -6.44 4.78
N THR A 100 -10.70 -6.45 5.68
CA THR A 100 -9.56 -5.52 5.71
C THR A 100 -8.74 -5.58 4.43
N GLU A 101 -8.46 -6.77 3.91
CA GLU A 101 -7.67 -6.97 2.70
C GLU A 101 -8.31 -6.33 1.45
N LEU A 102 -9.64 -6.33 1.36
CA LEU A 102 -10.35 -5.67 0.25
C LEU A 102 -10.44 -4.15 0.42
N LEU A 103 -10.56 -3.68 1.67
CA LEU A 103 -10.56 -2.25 1.98
C LEU A 103 -9.21 -1.61 1.65
N PHE A 104 -8.10 -2.30 1.94
CA PHE A 104 -6.77 -1.82 1.57
C PHE A 104 -6.56 -1.78 0.05
N LEU A 105 -7.04 -2.75 -0.70
CA LEU A 105 -6.99 -2.68 -2.17
C LEU A 105 -7.78 -1.48 -2.71
N ALA A 106 -8.97 -1.23 -2.17
CA ALA A 106 -9.75 -0.04 -2.55
C ALA A 106 -9.03 1.26 -2.17
N LEU A 107 -8.36 1.30 -1.01
CA LEU A 107 -7.50 2.41 -0.61
C LEU A 107 -6.39 2.67 -1.64
N PHE A 108 -5.70 1.64 -2.09
CA PHE A 108 -4.60 1.80 -3.05
C PHE A 108 -5.10 2.30 -4.42
N LEU A 109 -6.26 1.84 -4.88
CA LEU A 109 -6.89 2.38 -6.09
C LEU A 109 -7.19 3.88 -5.96
N ARG A 110 -7.64 4.33 -4.78
CA ARG A 110 -7.88 5.75 -4.50
C ARG A 110 -6.59 6.57 -4.49
N LEU A 111 -5.53 6.03 -3.90
CA LEU A 111 -4.29 6.76 -3.64
C LEU A 111 -3.36 6.83 -4.86
N LEU A 112 -3.49 5.90 -5.80
CA LEU A 112 -2.61 5.79 -6.96
C LEU A 112 -2.94 6.87 -8.00
N LYS A 113 -1.90 7.57 -8.48
CA LYS A 113 -2.03 8.49 -9.60
C LYS A 113 -2.35 7.75 -10.90
N THR A 114 -3.00 8.41 -11.84
CA THR A 114 -3.09 7.94 -13.21
C THR A 114 -1.68 7.70 -13.79
N GLY A 115 -1.44 6.52 -14.34
CA GLY A 115 -0.11 6.08 -14.80
C GLY A 115 0.84 5.66 -13.67
N GLY A 116 0.39 5.70 -12.40
CA GLY A 116 1.13 5.15 -11.27
C GLY A 116 1.12 3.62 -11.25
N ARG A 117 2.03 3.02 -10.50
CA ARG A 117 2.19 1.57 -10.39
C ARG A 117 2.06 1.10 -8.95
N ALA A 118 1.54 -0.10 -8.75
CA ALA A 118 1.44 -0.69 -7.42
C ALA A 118 1.89 -2.16 -7.45
N ALA A 119 2.61 -2.58 -6.40
CA ALA A 119 2.87 -3.99 -6.12
C ALA A 119 2.36 -4.28 -4.69
N ILE A 120 1.40 -5.18 -4.60
CA ILE A 120 0.62 -5.40 -3.39
C ILE A 120 0.58 -6.89 -3.09
N ILE A 121 0.97 -7.27 -1.88
CA ILE A 121 0.82 -8.65 -1.41
C ILE A 121 -0.62 -8.85 -0.95
N VAL A 122 -1.27 -9.87 -1.48
CA VAL A 122 -2.65 -10.22 -1.14
C VAL A 122 -2.80 -11.70 -0.81
N PRO A 123 -3.70 -12.07 0.10
CA PRO A 123 -4.03 -13.49 0.31
C PRO A 123 -4.82 -14.05 -0.88
N ASP A 124 -4.67 -15.34 -1.14
CA ASP A 124 -5.37 -16.06 -2.23
C ASP A 124 -6.89 -15.83 -2.20
N GLY A 125 -7.46 -15.57 -1.03
CA GLY A 125 -8.87 -15.21 -0.89
C GLY A 125 -9.30 -14.02 -1.72
N VAL A 126 -8.39 -13.08 -2.04
CA VAL A 126 -8.66 -11.96 -2.94
C VAL A 126 -8.86 -12.44 -4.37
N LEU A 127 -8.04 -13.40 -4.81
CA LEU A 127 -8.08 -13.94 -6.18
C LEU A 127 -9.27 -14.86 -6.40
N PHE A 128 -9.59 -15.72 -5.43
CA PHE A 128 -10.55 -16.81 -5.57
C PHE A 128 -11.85 -16.62 -4.79
N GLY A 129 -11.95 -15.59 -3.96
CA GLY A 129 -13.14 -15.31 -3.16
C GLY A 129 -14.41 -15.13 -4.01
N SER A 130 -15.53 -15.71 -3.57
CA SER A 130 -16.79 -15.77 -4.32
C SER A 130 -17.80 -14.68 -3.94
N SER A 131 -17.58 -13.94 -2.85
CA SER A 131 -18.54 -12.90 -2.44
C SER A 131 -18.60 -11.76 -3.47
N LYS A 132 -19.72 -11.03 -3.45
CA LYS A 132 -19.92 -9.90 -4.37
C LYS A 132 -18.77 -8.89 -4.28
N ALA A 133 -18.32 -8.52 -3.07
CA ALA A 133 -17.23 -7.57 -2.88
C ALA A 133 -15.92 -8.01 -3.54
N HIS A 134 -15.58 -9.32 -3.49
CA HIS A 134 -14.39 -9.85 -4.21
C HIS A 134 -14.54 -9.71 -5.73
N LYS A 135 -15.70 -10.05 -6.24
CA LYS A 135 -15.98 -10.00 -7.69
C LYS A 135 -15.97 -8.57 -8.20
N ASP A 136 -16.67 -7.66 -7.52
CA ASP A 136 -16.77 -6.26 -7.90
C ASP A 136 -15.37 -5.60 -7.90
N LEU A 137 -14.54 -5.89 -6.89
CA LEU A 137 -13.20 -5.31 -6.81
C LEU A 137 -12.25 -5.88 -7.87
N ARG A 138 -12.28 -7.21 -8.12
CA ARG A 138 -11.52 -7.80 -9.23
C ARG A 138 -11.94 -7.27 -10.58
N GLN A 139 -13.24 -7.09 -10.81
CA GLN A 139 -13.76 -6.48 -12.02
C GLN A 139 -13.18 -5.07 -12.22
N LYS A 140 -13.23 -4.23 -11.19
CA LYS A 140 -12.60 -2.90 -11.24
C LYS A 140 -11.11 -2.94 -11.59
N ILE A 141 -10.36 -3.86 -10.98
CA ILE A 141 -8.92 -3.99 -11.25
C ILE A 141 -8.67 -4.41 -12.72
N VAL A 142 -9.44 -5.34 -13.23
CA VAL A 142 -9.23 -5.88 -14.60
C VAL A 142 -9.76 -4.93 -15.69
N GLU A 143 -10.90 -4.27 -15.45
CA GLU A 143 -11.56 -3.44 -16.46
C GLU A 143 -11.15 -1.97 -16.42
N GLU A 144 -10.83 -1.42 -15.24
CA GLU A 144 -10.53 0.00 -15.07
C GLU A 144 -9.03 0.28 -14.87
N GLN A 145 -8.21 -0.75 -14.59
CA GLN A 145 -6.76 -0.63 -14.39
C GLN A 145 -5.99 -1.50 -15.38
N GLN A 146 -4.68 -1.32 -15.42
CA GLN A 146 -3.79 -2.22 -16.15
C GLN A 146 -3.20 -3.25 -15.19
N LEU A 147 -3.78 -4.46 -15.14
CA LEU A 147 -3.21 -5.58 -14.39
C LEU A 147 -2.01 -6.13 -15.15
N GLU A 148 -0.78 -5.87 -14.65
CA GLU A 148 0.46 -6.25 -15.32
C GLU A 148 0.84 -7.71 -15.06
N ALA A 149 0.68 -8.19 -13.82
CA ALA A 149 1.05 -9.55 -13.43
C ALA A 149 0.32 -10.00 -12.17
N ILE A 150 0.22 -11.30 -11.99
CA ILE A 150 -0.11 -11.97 -10.73
C ILE A 150 0.98 -13.01 -10.47
N ILE A 151 1.71 -12.85 -9.37
CA ILE A 151 2.83 -13.72 -9.00
C ILE A 151 2.43 -14.50 -7.75
N SER A 152 2.07 -15.77 -7.91
CA SER A 152 1.73 -16.64 -6.78
C SER A 152 2.99 -16.99 -5.97
N MET A 153 2.87 -16.90 -4.66
CA MET A 153 3.94 -17.26 -3.74
C MET A 153 3.65 -18.59 -3.04
N PRO A 154 4.67 -19.40 -2.74
CA PRO A 154 4.49 -20.67 -2.01
C PRO A 154 3.82 -20.43 -0.65
N SER A 155 3.00 -21.40 -0.23
CA SER A 155 2.41 -21.38 1.11
C SER A 155 3.48 -21.34 2.19
N GLY A 156 3.24 -20.55 3.22
CA GLY A 156 4.16 -20.43 4.36
C GLY A 156 5.30 -19.45 4.22
N VAL A 157 5.39 -18.69 3.13
CA VAL A 157 6.38 -17.60 2.96
C VAL A 157 6.33 -16.61 4.13
N PHE A 158 5.14 -16.36 4.69
CA PHE A 158 4.94 -15.43 5.80
C PHE A 158 4.83 -16.11 7.18
N LYS A 159 5.23 -17.38 7.31
CA LYS A 159 5.31 -18.00 8.66
C LYS A 159 6.36 -17.30 9.53
N PRO A 160 6.12 -17.14 10.82
CA PRO A 160 4.96 -17.63 11.60
C PRO A 160 3.74 -16.69 11.55
N TYR A 161 3.80 -15.54 10.89
CA TYR A 161 2.75 -14.50 10.93
C TYR A 161 1.48 -14.89 10.18
N ALA A 162 1.61 -15.57 9.06
CA ALA A 162 0.48 -16.05 8.28
C ALA A 162 0.79 -17.41 7.62
N GLY A 163 -0.14 -18.35 7.72
CA GLY A 163 -0.04 -19.67 7.08
C GLY A 163 -0.77 -19.76 5.74
N VAL A 164 -1.34 -18.65 5.27
CA VAL A 164 -2.11 -18.60 4.02
C VAL A 164 -1.21 -18.46 2.80
N SER A 165 -1.67 -19.00 1.66
CA SER A 165 -1.04 -18.72 0.37
C SER A 165 -1.34 -17.28 -0.05
N THR A 166 -0.40 -16.66 -0.73
CA THR A 166 -0.45 -15.25 -1.11
C THR A 166 0.02 -15.07 -2.54
N ALA A 167 -0.29 -13.91 -3.10
CA ALA A 167 0.22 -13.46 -4.39
C ALA A 167 0.59 -11.97 -4.34
N ILE A 168 1.42 -11.56 -5.28
CA ILE A 168 1.70 -10.16 -5.57
C ILE A 168 0.90 -9.76 -6.80
#